data_b61f3e634f24c7377027031e38021ae5
#
_entry.id   b61f3e634f24c7377027031e38021ae5
#
_cell.length_a   1.000
_cell.length_b   1.000
_cell.length_c   1.000
_cell.angle_alpha   90.00
_cell.angle_beta   90.00
_cell.angle_gamma   90.00
#
_symmetry.space_group_name_H-M   'P 1'
#
loop_
_entity.id
_entity.type
_entity.pdbx_description
1 polymer ?
#
loop_
_entity_poly.entity_id
_entity_poly.type
_entity_poly.pdbx_seq_one_letter_code
_entity_poly.pdbx_strand_id
1 'polypeptide(L)'
;RLVGSEMCIRDRPIVEAKKMLRERKLLIEKKGKITLQTGYGPSGLPHIGTFGEVARTSMMVNALEQLTDLPTEIITFSDDMDGLRKVPENIPNQELLFSNLHKPLTQVPDPFKKFNSFGEHNNEMLKNFLNRFNFEYNFKSSTDLYKKGFFNETLQIILENYEGIMSITLPSLGKER
;
A
#
# COMPACT_ATOMS: atom_id res chain seq x y z
N ARG A 1 22.27 18.01 -27.20
CA ARG A 1 20.92 18.56 -26.92
C ARG A 1 20.12 17.55 -26.14
N LEU A 2 20.32 17.51 -24.81
CA LEU A 2 19.59 16.63 -23.86
C LEU A 2 18.46 17.37 -23.12
N VAL A 3 18.08 18.56 -23.60
CA VAL A 3 17.11 19.45 -22.92
C VAL A 3 15.69 18.89 -22.90
N GLY A 4 15.31 18.05 -23.86
CA GLY A 4 13.94 17.51 -23.95
C GLY A 4 13.64 16.32 -23.01
N SER A 5 14.65 15.46 -22.73
CA SER A 5 14.44 14.26 -21.88
C SER A 5 14.50 14.60 -20.38
N GLU A 6 15.32 15.56 -19.99
CA GLU A 6 15.40 15.99 -18.57
C GLU A 6 14.15 16.76 -18.14
N MET A 7 13.55 17.58 -19.02
CA MET A 7 12.27 18.24 -18.75
C MET A 7 11.15 17.22 -18.54
N CYS A 8 11.07 16.17 -19.36
CA CYS A 8 10.05 15.13 -19.21
C CYS A 8 10.11 14.40 -17.85
N ILE A 9 11.29 14.20 -17.29
CA ILE A 9 11.44 13.51 -15.99
C ILE A 9 11.05 14.45 -14.84
N ARG A 10 11.45 15.72 -14.88
CA ARG A 10 11.11 16.70 -13.85
C ARG A 10 9.64 17.06 -13.80
N ASP A 11 9.00 17.15 -14.96
CA ASP A 11 7.60 17.59 -15.07
C ASP A 11 6.60 16.45 -14.91
N ARG A 12 7.03 15.19 -14.93
CA ARG A 12 6.15 14.03 -14.86
C ARG A 12 5.19 14.04 -13.65
N PRO A 13 5.63 14.30 -12.41
CA PRO A 13 4.70 14.41 -11.28
C PRO A 13 3.66 15.52 -11.46
N ILE A 14 4.05 16.67 -12.00
CA ILE A 14 3.13 17.80 -12.28
C ILE A 14 2.11 17.42 -13.38
N VAL A 15 2.55 16.75 -14.43
CA VAL A 15 1.66 16.28 -15.52
C VAL A 15 0.63 15.28 -15.00
N GLU A 16 1.08 14.30 -14.22
CA GLU A 16 0.19 13.30 -13.62
C GLU A 16 -0.76 13.93 -12.59
N ALA A 17 -0.29 14.88 -11.78
CA ALA A 17 -1.12 15.60 -10.84
C ALA A 17 -2.22 16.43 -11.56
N LYS A 18 -1.88 17.15 -12.63
CA LYS A 18 -2.87 17.86 -13.47
C LYS A 18 -3.88 16.91 -14.09
N LYS A 19 -3.44 15.76 -14.59
CA LYS A 19 -4.31 14.72 -15.14
C LYS A 19 -5.29 14.21 -14.08
N MET A 20 -4.81 13.87 -12.90
CA MET A 20 -5.62 13.38 -11.78
C MET A 20 -6.66 14.42 -11.34
N LEU A 21 -6.28 15.68 -11.17
CA LEU A 21 -7.19 16.76 -10.81
C LEU A 21 -8.32 16.92 -11.85
N ARG A 22 -8.01 16.77 -13.13
CA ARG A 22 -8.99 16.83 -14.21
C ARG A 22 -9.93 15.62 -14.21
N GLU A 23 -9.35 14.41 -14.18
CA GLU A 23 -10.09 13.15 -14.34
C GLU A 23 -10.92 12.77 -13.11
N ARG A 24 -10.48 13.21 -11.92
CA ARG A 24 -11.13 12.91 -10.64
C ARG A 24 -11.84 14.10 -10.02
N LYS A 25 -12.06 15.18 -10.78
CA LYS A 25 -12.62 16.46 -10.30
C LYS A 25 -13.85 16.27 -9.41
N LEU A 26 -14.89 15.61 -9.91
CA LEU A 26 -16.14 15.39 -9.17
C LEU A 26 -15.95 14.61 -7.85
N LEU A 27 -15.05 13.61 -7.84
CA LEU A 27 -14.76 12.83 -6.65
C LEU A 27 -13.99 13.65 -5.61
N ILE A 28 -13.04 14.45 -6.07
CA ILE A 28 -12.23 15.35 -5.25
C ILE A 28 -13.11 16.41 -4.60
N GLU A 29 -13.96 17.07 -5.41
CA GLU A 29 -14.92 18.07 -4.91
C GLU A 29 -15.86 17.48 -3.85
N LYS A 30 -16.38 16.28 -4.10
CA LYS A 30 -17.25 15.56 -3.14
C LYS A 30 -16.54 15.23 -1.83
N LYS A 31 -15.26 14.85 -1.87
CA LYS A 31 -14.48 14.44 -0.69
C LYS A 31 -13.81 15.60 0.04
N GLY A 32 -13.58 16.72 -0.62
CA GLY A 32 -12.87 17.89 -0.09
C GLY A 32 -11.39 17.64 0.25
N LYS A 33 -10.83 16.50 -0.16
CA LYS A 33 -9.42 16.12 0.04
C LYS A 33 -8.94 15.14 -1.02
N ILE A 34 -7.63 15.02 -1.13
CA ILE A 34 -6.97 14.07 -2.03
C ILE A 34 -6.22 13.05 -1.20
N THR A 35 -6.56 11.78 -1.37
CA THR A 35 -5.89 10.65 -0.70
C THR A 35 -5.14 9.83 -1.73
N LEU A 36 -3.83 9.67 -1.52
CA LEU A 36 -2.98 8.76 -2.27
C LEU A 36 -2.65 7.55 -1.40
N GLN A 37 -2.48 6.39 -2.00
CA GLN A 37 -2.21 5.16 -1.27
C GLN A 37 -0.98 4.46 -1.83
N THR A 38 -0.13 3.96 -0.92
CA THR A 38 0.94 3.00 -1.22
C THR A 38 0.60 1.67 -0.57
N GLY A 39 0.96 0.55 -1.21
CA GLY A 39 0.80 -0.79 -0.66
C GLY A 39 2.11 -1.32 -0.10
N TYR A 40 2.03 -2.11 0.96
CA TYR A 40 3.15 -2.83 1.53
C TYR A 40 2.73 -4.23 1.99
N GLY A 41 3.34 -5.26 1.38
CA GLY A 41 3.19 -6.63 1.84
C GLY A 41 4.30 -6.95 2.87
N PRO A 42 3.99 -7.08 4.17
CA PRO A 42 5.00 -7.23 5.22
C PRO A 42 5.54 -8.67 5.33
N SER A 43 5.77 -9.33 4.20
CA SER A 43 6.36 -10.67 4.11
C SER A 43 7.89 -10.67 4.16
N GLY A 44 8.53 -9.50 4.30
CA GLY A 44 9.96 -9.30 4.43
C GLY A 44 10.28 -7.88 4.90
N LEU A 45 11.56 -7.63 5.20
CA LEU A 45 12.02 -6.31 5.64
C LEU A 45 11.85 -5.26 4.54
N PRO A 46 11.56 -3.99 4.90
CA PRO A 46 11.52 -2.88 3.94
C PRO A 46 12.82 -2.76 3.15
N HIS A 47 12.71 -2.46 1.87
CA HIS A 47 13.85 -2.35 0.95
C HIS A 47 13.68 -1.16 -0.01
N ILE A 48 14.61 -1.00 -0.96
CA ILE A 48 14.62 0.13 -1.91
C ILE A 48 13.33 0.22 -2.74
N GLY A 49 12.66 -0.90 -3.02
CA GLY A 49 11.36 -0.89 -3.69
C GLY A 49 10.29 -0.22 -2.83
N THR A 50 10.24 -0.54 -1.53
CA THR A 50 9.35 0.12 -0.56
C THR A 50 9.61 1.63 -0.49
N PHE A 51 10.89 2.02 -0.44
CA PHE A 51 11.28 3.43 -0.52
C PHE A 51 10.76 4.10 -1.80
N GLY A 52 10.98 3.46 -2.94
CA GLY A 52 10.57 3.98 -4.24
C GLY A 52 9.05 4.19 -4.37
N GLU A 53 8.24 3.32 -3.76
CA GLU A 53 6.79 3.48 -3.71
C GLU A 53 6.39 4.77 -2.98
N VAL A 54 6.87 4.94 -1.76
CA VAL A 54 6.52 6.10 -0.93
C VAL A 54 7.12 7.38 -1.51
N ALA A 55 8.37 7.34 -2.00
CA ALA A 55 9.02 8.50 -2.63
C ALA A 55 8.26 9.00 -3.87
N ARG A 56 7.83 8.10 -4.76
CA ARG A 56 7.01 8.49 -5.93
C ARG A 56 5.68 9.11 -5.52
N THR A 57 5.04 8.55 -4.49
CA THR A 57 3.78 9.08 -3.98
C THR A 57 3.95 10.45 -3.33
N SER A 58 5.04 10.65 -2.58
CA SER A 58 5.40 11.96 -2.01
C SER A 58 5.69 13.01 -3.08
N MET A 59 6.32 12.63 -4.19
CA MET A 59 6.49 13.54 -5.34
C MET A 59 5.15 13.96 -5.93
N MET A 60 4.15 13.07 -5.96
CA MET A 60 2.80 13.41 -6.38
C MET A 60 2.10 14.36 -5.42
N VAL A 61 2.25 14.15 -4.11
CA VAL A 61 1.73 15.08 -3.08
C VAL A 61 2.33 16.47 -3.28
N ASN A 62 3.65 16.58 -3.34
CA ASN A 62 4.34 17.85 -3.57
C ASN A 62 3.88 18.56 -4.87
N ALA A 63 3.58 17.80 -5.92
CA ALA A 63 3.06 18.35 -7.16
C ALA A 63 1.60 18.83 -7.00
N LEU A 64 0.78 18.13 -6.25
CA LEU A 64 -0.60 18.53 -5.96
C LEU A 64 -0.67 19.78 -5.11
N GLU A 65 0.14 19.89 -4.07
CA GLU A 65 0.24 21.07 -3.19
C GLU A 65 0.64 22.35 -3.94
N GLN A 66 1.35 22.21 -5.08
CA GLN A 66 1.63 23.34 -5.96
C GLN A 66 0.47 23.71 -6.90
N LEU A 67 -0.53 22.85 -7.05
CA LEU A 67 -1.62 23.01 -8.02
C LEU A 67 -2.98 23.27 -7.36
N THR A 68 -3.13 22.98 -6.07
CA THR A 68 -4.37 23.12 -5.32
C THR A 68 -4.11 23.32 -3.84
N ASP A 69 -5.00 24.04 -3.15
CA ASP A 69 -4.99 24.21 -1.69
C ASP A 69 -5.75 23.10 -0.96
N LEU A 70 -6.20 22.06 -1.68
CA LEU A 70 -6.91 20.94 -1.05
C LEU A 70 -5.97 20.11 -0.19
N PRO A 71 -6.42 19.67 1.01
CA PRO A 71 -5.64 18.78 1.85
C PRO A 71 -5.26 17.50 1.10
N THR A 72 -3.98 17.13 1.15
CA THR A 72 -3.45 15.89 0.60
C THR A 72 -2.96 14.96 1.72
N GLU A 73 -3.13 13.66 1.55
CA GLU A 73 -2.59 12.67 2.49
C GLU A 73 -2.06 11.44 1.76
N ILE A 74 -1.04 10.81 2.34
CA ILE A 74 -0.55 9.49 1.92
C ILE A 74 -1.02 8.46 2.92
N ILE A 75 -1.75 7.44 2.46
CA ILE A 75 -2.02 6.23 3.24
C ILE A 75 -0.96 5.19 2.87
N THR A 76 -0.18 4.76 3.85
CA THR A 76 0.67 3.58 3.73
C THR A 76 -0.10 2.38 4.27
N PHE A 77 -0.61 1.57 3.34
CA PHE A 77 -1.47 0.42 3.66
C PHE A 77 -0.64 -0.85 3.74
N SER A 78 -0.71 -1.53 4.87
CA SER A 78 -0.05 -2.82 5.06
C SER A 78 -1.02 -3.98 4.87
N ASP A 79 -0.69 -4.88 3.96
CA ASP A 79 -1.42 -6.13 3.70
C ASP A 79 -0.99 -7.23 4.69
N ASP A 80 -1.01 -6.93 5.99
CA ASP A 80 -0.53 -7.80 7.06
C ASP A 80 -1.42 -9.02 7.35
N MET A 81 -2.58 -9.11 6.69
CA MET A 81 -3.41 -10.31 6.66
C MET A 81 -2.93 -11.34 5.62
N ASP A 82 -2.06 -10.95 4.70
CA ASP A 82 -1.54 -11.85 3.68
C ASP A 82 -0.84 -13.06 4.32
N GLY A 83 -0.95 -14.21 3.65
CA GLY A 83 -0.29 -15.44 4.08
C GLY A 83 1.22 -15.41 3.82
N LEU A 84 1.99 -16.00 4.72
CA LEU A 84 3.42 -16.24 4.51
C LEU A 84 3.60 -17.28 3.38
N ARG A 85 3.87 -16.83 2.15
CA ARG A 85 3.94 -17.69 0.95
C ARG A 85 5.29 -18.39 0.79
N LYS A 86 6.36 -17.78 1.29
CA LYS A 86 7.73 -18.30 1.25
C LYS A 86 8.53 -17.77 2.42
N VAL A 87 9.55 -18.52 2.82
CA VAL A 87 10.49 -18.09 3.85
C VAL A 87 11.55 -17.18 3.21
N PRO A 88 11.71 -15.91 3.68
CA PRO A 88 12.76 -15.03 3.20
C PRO A 88 14.15 -15.54 3.64
N GLU A 89 15.14 -15.53 2.74
CA GLU A 89 16.47 -16.07 3.00
C GLU A 89 17.27 -15.26 4.05
N ASN A 90 16.98 -13.97 4.16
CA ASN A 90 17.71 -13.02 5.03
C ASN A 90 17.09 -12.85 6.43
N ILE A 91 16.19 -13.75 6.83
CA ILE A 91 15.51 -13.70 8.13
C ILE A 91 16.03 -14.84 9.03
N PRO A 92 16.28 -14.61 10.34
CA PRO A 92 16.67 -15.66 11.27
C PRO A 92 15.51 -16.62 11.55
N ASN A 93 15.83 -17.76 12.19
CA ASN A 93 14.84 -18.77 12.60
C ASN A 93 13.95 -19.26 11.42
N GLN A 94 14.57 -19.60 10.31
CA GLN A 94 13.87 -20.03 9.09
C GLN A 94 12.97 -21.25 9.31
N GLU A 95 13.35 -22.19 10.19
CA GLU A 95 12.52 -23.35 10.56
C GLU A 95 11.20 -22.94 11.19
N LEU A 96 11.22 -21.90 12.05
CA LEU A 96 10.02 -21.32 12.63
C LEU A 96 9.10 -20.76 11.54
N LEU A 97 9.66 -20.03 10.58
CA LEU A 97 8.88 -19.47 9.46
C LEU A 97 8.37 -20.59 8.55
N PHE A 98 9.18 -21.60 8.27
CA PHE A 98 8.79 -22.75 7.44
C PHE A 98 7.60 -23.50 8.03
N SER A 99 7.60 -23.75 9.35
CA SER A 99 6.48 -24.41 10.04
C SER A 99 5.22 -23.56 10.13
N ASN A 100 5.29 -22.29 9.76
CA ASN A 100 4.17 -21.35 9.76
C ASN A 100 3.81 -20.86 8.35
N LEU A 101 4.29 -21.53 7.28
CA LEU A 101 3.88 -21.21 5.92
C LEU A 101 2.35 -21.22 5.77
N HIS A 102 1.85 -20.36 4.90
CA HIS A 102 0.43 -20.15 4.59
C HIS A 102 -0.43 -19.55 5.71
N LYS A 103 0.12 -19.33 6.92
CA LYS A 103 -0.60 -18.57 7.96
C LYS A 103 -0.54 -17.08 7.66
N PRO A 104 -1.58 -16.32 8.06
CA PRO A 104 -1.53 -14.85 8.01
C PRO A 104 -0.29 -14.32 8.76
N LEU A 105 0.37 -13.30 8.21
CA LEU A 105 1.61 -12.76 8.78
C LEU A 105 1.45 -12.29 10.23
N THR A 106 0.23 -11.86 10.62
CA THR A 106 -0.12 -11.51 12.00
C THR A 106 -0.25 -12.72 12.94
N GLN A 107 -0.29 -13.94 12.40
CA GLN A 107 -0.32 -15.19 13.17
C GLN A 107 1.01 -15.94 13.12
N VAL A 108 1.97 -15.50 12.33
CA VAL A 108 3.33 -16.04 12.28
C VAL A 108 4.12 -15.46 13.43
N PRO A 109 4.70 -16.27 14.36
CA PRO A 109 5.53 -15.75 15.43
C PRO A 109 6.72 -14.95 14.90
N ASP A 110 7.11 -13.89 15.61
CA ASP A 110 8.23 -13.05 15.18
C ASP A 110 9.57 -13.83 15.26
N PRO A 111 10.26 -14.06 14.12
CA PRO A 111 11.54 -14.77 14.10
C PRO A 111 12.67 -14.01 14.84
N PHE A 112 12.52 -12.70 15.06
CA PHE A 112 13.45 -11.86 15.81
C PHE A 112 13.13 -11.78 17.29
N LYS A 113 11.97 -12.31 17.74
CA LYS A 113 11.50 -12.30 19.14
C LYS A 113 11.39 -10.90 19.77
N LYS A 114 11.06 -9.89 18.96
CA LYS A 114 10.91 -8.49 19.41
C LYS A 114 9.46 -8.04 19.49
N PHE A 115 8.58 -8.67 18.71
CA PHE A 115 7.16 -8.36 18.59
C PHE A 115 6.32 -9.64 18.70
N ASN A 116 5.00 -9.48 18.76
CA ASN A 116 4.10 -10.63 18.88
C ASN A 116 4.02 -11.47 17.60
N SER A 117 4.19 -10.83 16.44
CA SER A 117 4.10 -11.50 15.15
C SER A 117 5.11 -10.95 14.13
N PHE A 118 5.36 -11.73 13.09
CA PHE A 118 6.21 -11.33 11.98
C PHE A 118 5.60 -10.15 11.20
N GLY A 119 4.27 -10.12 11.06
CA GLY A 119 3.57 -8.97 10.47
C GLY A 119 3.77 -7.69 11.28
N GLU A 120 3.63 -7.76 12.62
CA GLU A 120 3.88 -6.62 13.50
C GLU A 120 5.34 -6.15 13.43
N HIS A 121 6.29 -7.08 13.45
CA HIS A 121 7.71 -6.75 13.29
C HIS A 121 7.97 -5.94 12.02
N ASN A 122 7.51 -6.43 10.87
CA ASN A 122 7.75 -5.78 9.59
C ASN A 122 6.99 -4.44 9.46
N ASN A 123 5.80 -4.32 10.05
CA ASN A 123 5.08 -3.07 10.13
C ASN A 123 5.87 -2.00 10.92
N GLU A 124 6.47 -2.37 12.05
CA GLU A 124 7.30 -1.46 12.83
C GLU A 124 8.61 -1.11 12.11
N MET A 125 9.22 -2.08 11.40
CA MET A 125 10.39 -1.79 10.56
C MET A 125 10.04 -0.81 9.43
N LEU A 126 8.85 -0.94 8.81
CA LEU A 126 8.38 0.01 7.80
C LEU A 126 8.22 1.41 8.37
N LYS A 127 7.54 1.56 9.50
CA LYS A 127 7.35 2.87 10.16
C LYS A 127 8.69 3.52 10.50
N ASN A 128 9.61 2.76 11.11
CA ASN A 128 10.95 3.24 11.43
C ASN A 128 11.73 3.66 10.18
N PHE A 129 11.60 2.88 9.10
CA PHE A 129 12.23 3.19 7.83
C PHE A 129 11.69 4.49 7.22
N LEU A 130 10.37 4.65 7.16
CA LEU A 130 9.72 5.85 6.60
C LEU A 130 10.02 7.10 7.45
N ASN A 131 9.97 6.97 8.78
CA ASN A 131 10.29 8.06 9.71
C ASN A 131 11.75 8.52 9.57
N ARG A 132 12.69 7.61 9.32
CA ARG A 132 14.10 7.94 9.09
C ARG A 132 14.33 8.85 7.89
N PHE A 133 13.44 8.77 6.89
CA PHE A 133 13.48 9.62 5.70
C PHE A 133 12.49 10.80 5.76
N ASN A 134 11.89 11.04 6.93
CA ASN A 134 10.92 12.12 7.17
C ASN A 134 9.75 12.12 6.18
N PHE A 135 9.26 10.94 5.80
CA PHE A 135 8.03 10.86 5.02
C PHE A 135 6.82 11.17 5.91
N GLU A 136 5.90 11.97 5.40
CA GLU A 136 4.59 12.19 5.99
C GLU A 136 3.60 11.14 5.45
N TYR A 137 3.01 10.35 6.34
CA TYR A 137 2.10 9.27 5.97
C TYR A 137 1.13 8.91 7.09
N ASN A 138 0.00 8.31 6.73
CA ASN A 138 -0.96 7.73 7.64
C ASN A 138 -0.92 6.20 7.48
N PHE A 139 -0.36 5.51 8.47
CA PHE A 139 -0.24 4.04 8.43
C PHE A 139 -1.61 3.38 8.68
N LYS A 140 -1.94 2.38 7.88
CA LYS A 140 -3.12 1.52 8.03
C LYS A 140 -2.73 0.06 7.93
N SER A 141 -3.16 -0.73 8.92
CA SER A 141 -3.07 -2.18 8.92
C SER A 141 -4.38 -2.76 8.36
N SER A 142 -4.29 -3.68 7.40
CA SER A 142 -5.48 -4.40 6.91
C SER A 142 -6.15 -5.17 8.04
N THR A 143 -5.37 -5.88 8.87
CA THR A 143 -5.88 -6.62 10.04
C THR A 143 -6.70 -5.73 10.98
N ASP A 144 -6.19 -4.55 11.31
CA ASP A 144 -6.88 -3.62 12.20
C ASP A 144 -8.17 -3.09 11.59
N LEU A 145 -8.15 -2.76 10.30
CA LEU A 145 -9.32 -2.26 9.60
C LEU A 145 -10.42 -3.33 9.49
N TYR A 146 -10.06 -4.57 9.17
CA TYR A 146 -11.03 -5.68 9.17
C TYR A 146 -11.60 -5.96 10.56
N LYS A 147 -10.77 -6.04 11.59
CA LYS A 147 -11.22 -6.26 12.97
C LYS A 147 -12.14 -5.14 13.48
N LYS A 148 -11.92 -3.90 13.06
CA LYS A 148 -12.77 -2.75 13.40
C LYS A 148 -14.05 -2.68 12.56
N GLY A 149 -14.26 -3.60 11.62
CA GLY A 149 -15.42 -3.62 10.75
C GLY A 149 -15.44 -2.51 9.69
N PHE A 150 -14.31 -1.86 9.42
CA PHE A 150 -14.21 -0.74 8.47
C PHE A 150 -14.73 -1.10 7.07
N PHE A 151 -14.59 -2.35 6.67
CA PHE A 151 -15.01 -2.83 5.35
C PHE A 151 -16.39 -3.51 5.34
N ASN A 152 -17.08 -3.64 6.50
CA ASN A 152 -18.31 -4.44 6.60
C ASN A 152 -19.39 -4.02 5.61
N GLU A 153 -19.69 -2.73 5.50
CA GLU A 153 -20.66 -2.20 4.55
C GLU A 153 -20.27 -2.52 3.09
N THR A 154 -19.00 -2.29 2.74
CA THR A 154 -18.49 -2.60 1.39
C THR A 154 -18.53 -4.09 1.09
N LEU A 155 -18.17 -4.94 2.06
CA LEU A 155 -18.24 -6.40 1.92
C LEU A 155 -19.67 -6.87 1.75
N GLN A 156 -20.62 -6.29 2.47
CA GLN A 156 -22.04 -6.60 2.29
C GLN A 156 -22.51 -6.26 0.87
N ILE A 157 -22.19 -5.08 0.37
CA ILE A 157 -22.53 -4.67 -1.01
C ILE A 157 -21.92 -5.64 -2.04
N ILE A 158 -20.66 -6.07 -1.82
CA ILE A 158 -20.00 -7.04 -2.69
C ILE A 158 -20.73 -8.39 -2.68
N LEU A 159 -21.13 -8.88 -1.51
CA LEU A 159 -21.87 -10.13 -1.38
C LEU A 159 -23.23 -10.07 -2.04
N GLU A 160 -23.98 -8.98 -1.87
CA GLU A 160 -25.27 -8.76 -2.51
C GLU A 160 -25.20 -8.70 -4.04
N ASN A 161 -24.04 -8.31 -4.60
CA ASN A 161 -23.80 -8.19 -6.03
C ASN A 161 -22.80 -9.25 -6.56
N TYR A 162 -22.59 -10.33 -5.83
CA TYR A 162 -21.54 -11.32 -6.10
C TYR A 162 -21.56 -11.86 -7.53
N GLU A 163 -22.71 -12.31 -8.02
CA GLU A 163 -22.85 -12.90 -9.36
C GLU A 163 -22.50 -11.89 -10.47
N GLY A 164 -22.95 -10.64 -10.31
CA GLY A 164 -22.62 -9.55 -11.24
C GLY A 164 -21.11 -9.25 -11.27
N ILE A 165 -20.49 -9.19 -10.11
CA ILE A 165 -19.04 -8.94 -9.99
C ILE A 165 -18.27 -10.12 -10.60
N MET A 166 -18.65 -11.35 -10.31
CA MET A 166 -17.98 -12.54 -10.84
C MET A 166 -18.10 -12.64 -12.36
N SER A 167 -19.25 -12.29 -12.93
CA SER A 167 -19.47 -12.29 -14.39
C SER A 167 -18.53 -11.32 -15.14
N ILE A 168 -18.11 -10.22 -14.48
CA ILE A 168 -17.19 -9.22 -15.04
C ILE A 168 -15.73 -9.63 -14.79
N THR A 169 -15.42 -10.12 -13.59
CA THR A 169 -14.04 -10.37 -13.18
C THR A 169 -13.47 -11.69 -13.72
N LEU A 170 -14.25 -12.77 -13.72
CA LEU A 170 -13.77 -14.08 -14.17
C LEU A 170 -13.23 -14.07 -15.61
N PRO A 171 -13.90 -13.44 -16.60
CA PRO A 171 -13.36 -13.38 -17.96
C PRO A 171 -12.03 -12.62 -18.09
N SER A 172 -11.73 -11.73 -17.12
CA SER A 172 -10.48 -10.95 -17.10
C SER A 172 -9.31 -11.71 -16.48
N LEU A 173 -9.59 -12.79 -15.73
CA LEU A 173 -8.56 -13.66 -15.16
C LEU A 173 -8.06 -14.60 -16.24
N GLY A 174 -6.73 -14.67 -16.44
CA GLY A 174 -6.13 -15.59 -17.40
C GLY A 174 -6.44 -17.06 -17.10
N LYS A 175 -6.28 -17.94 -18.09
CA LYS A 175 -6.59 -19.37 -18.00
C LYS A 175 -5.78 -20.17 -16.96
N GLU A 176 -4.82 -19.54 -16.30
CA GLU A 176 -3.90 -20.17 -15.33
C GLU A 176 -4.23 -19.83 -13.85
N ARG A 177 -5.44 -19.34 -13.55
CA ARG A 177 -5.88 -19.08 -12.18
C ARG A 177 -7.24 -19.69 -11.88
#